data_7a0dbde1c6be24e6e12f963c4e52e1ca
#
_entry.id   7a0dbde1c6be24e6e12f963c4e52e1ca
#
_cell.length_a   1.000
_cell.length_b   1.000
_cell.length_c   1.000
_cell.angle_alpha   90.00
_cell.angle_beta   90.00
_cell.angle_gamma   90.00
#
_symmetry.space_group_name_H-M   'P 1'
#
loop_
_entity.id
_entity.type
_entity.pdbx_description
1 polymer ?
#
loop_
_entity_poly.entity_id
_entity_poly.type
_entity_poly.pdbx_seq_one_letter_code
_entity_poly.pdbx_strand_id
1 'polypeptide(L)'
;MENVDLVQLTTQTKKLSAMIVEDEKVANELLSSTFKNFFSDVGSCFNGADALEMYNKMKPDVVFVDIIMAGMDGIELSRQIRAINPTQIIIVISASNDIEKISESIEVGVNSFIQKPIDTKKIIELLISVIAMITKKKKIETKTFSISLPLDLYETVNEGAKAESISKNAIIIRALRDFF
;
A
#
# COMPACT_ATOMS: atom_id res chain seq x y z
N MET A 1 -13.66 19.90 11.12
CA MET A 1 -12.43 19.10 10.95
C MET A 1 -12.29 18.31 12.24
N GLU A 2 -12.55 16.99 12.19
CA GLU A 2 -12.29 16.12 13.32
C GLU A 2 -10.83 16.26 13.72
N ASN A 3 -10.57 16.30 15.03
CA ASN A 3 -9.21 16.36 15.58
C ASN A 3 -8.48 15.06 15.16
N VAL A 4 -7.68 15.14 14.11
CA VAL A 4 -6.84 14.01 13.70
C VAL A 4 -5.79 13.81 14.78
N ASP A 5 -5.85 12.68 15.46
CA ASP A 5 -4.80 12.30 16.40
C ASP A 5 -3.53 11.92 15.63
N LEU A 6 -2.61 12.88 15.54
CA LEU A 6 -1.32 12.73 14.86
C LEU A 6 -0.48 11.59 15.43
N VAL A 7 -0.61 11.31 16.73
CA VAL A 7 0.12 10.21 17.39
C VAL A 7 -0.41 8.87 16.89
N GLN A 8 -1.73 8.73 16.82
CA GLN A 8 -2.37 7.53 16.30
C GLN A 8 -2.07 7.33 14.81
N LEU A 9 -2.12 8.41 14.02
CA LEU A 9 -1.78 8.41 12.60
C LEU A 9 -0.34 7.91 12.39
N THR A 10 0.62 8.51 13.06
CA THR A 10 2.03 8.13 12.98
C THR A 10 2.27 6.69 13.45
N THR A 11 1.61 6.26 14.51
CA THR A 11 1.72 4.88 15.01
C THR A 11 1.24 3.85 13.98
N GLN A 12 0.22 4.18 13.20
CA GLN A 12 -0.29 3.30 12.15
C GLN A 12 0.62 3.29 10.93
N THR A 13 1.07 4.45 10.46
CA THR A 13 1.95 4.55 9.28
C THR A 13 3.35 4.00 9.54
N LYS A 14 3.85 4.04 10.78
CA LYS A 14 5.12 3.41 11.20
C LYS A 14 5.13 1.88 11.11
N LYS A 15 4.03 1.26 10.77
CA LYS A 15 3.93 -0.18 10.45
C LYS A 15 3.99 -0.47 8.96
N LEU A 16 4.07 0.56 8.13
CA LEU A 16 4.03 0.49 6.67
C LEU A 16 5.38 0.87 6.08
N SER A 17 5.67 0.30 4.92
CA SER A 17 6.82 0.65 4.09
C SER A 17 6.38 1.50 2.89
N ALA A 18 7.24 2.41 2.47
CA ALA A 18 6.99 3.30 1.34
C ALA A 18 8.14 3.27 0.34
N MET A 19 7.82 3.41 -0.94
CA MET A 19 8.79 3.62 -2.00
C MET A 19 8.52 4.95 -2.70
N ILE A 20 9.55 5.75 -2.92
CA ILE A 20 9.50 7.04 -3.59
C ILE A 20 10.25 6.95 -4.90
N VAL A 21 9.66 7.42 -5.98
CA VAL A 21 10.29 7.49 -7.30
C VAL A 21 10.17 8.91 -7.82
N GLU A 22 11.29 9.59 -7.90
CA GLU A 22 11.40 11.03 -8.22
C GLU A 22 12.78 11.28 -8.81
N ASP A 23 12.89 11.79 -10.01
CA ASP A 23 14.18 11.97 -10.70
C ASP A 23 14.91 13.26 -10.28
N GLU A 24 14.19 14.27 -9.77
CA GLU A 24 14.82 15.46 -9.21
C GLU A 24 15.40 15.16 -7.83
N LYS A 25 16.73 15.23 -7.72
CA LYS A 25 17.47 14.85 -6.52
C LYS A 25 17.00 15.57 -5.26
N VAL A 26 16.80 16.89 -5.33
CA VAL A 26 16.39 17.69 -4.17
C VAL A 26 14.99 17.31 -3.71
N ALA A 27 14.05 17.12 -4.64
CA ALA A 27 12.69 16.69 -4.33
C ALA A 27 12.68 15.28 -3.74
N ASN A 28 13.44 14.34 -4.30
CA ASN A 28 13.57 12.98 -3.81
C ASN A 28 14.12 12.95 -2.37
N GLU A 29 15.21 13.65 -2.09
CA GLU A 29 15.82 13.73 -0.77
C GLU A 29 14.86 14.35 0.27
N LEU A 30 14.13 15.41 -0.12
CA LEU A 30 13.15 16.07 0.75
C LEU A 30 11.97 15.13 1.08
N LEU A 31 11.39 14.49 0.07
CA LEU A 31 10.29 13.54 0.27
C LEU A 31 10.74 12.34 1.11
N SER A 32 11.91 11.78 0.80
CA SER A 32 12.47 10.64 1.51
C SER A 32 12.73 10.97 2.98
N SER A 33 13.36 12.11 3.27
CA SER A 33 13.61 12.53 4.65
C SER A 33 12.32 12.78 5.42
N THR A 34 11.32 13.38 4.77
CA THR A 34 10.02 13.65 5.37
C THR A 34 9.28 12.34 5.67
N PHE A 35 9.24 11.41 4.71
CA PHE A 35 8.49 10.16 4.85
C PHE A 35 9.15 9.18 5.82
N LYS A 36 10.45 9.23 6.02
CA LYS A 36 11.15 8.50 7.09
C LYS A 36 10.62 8.81 8.50
N ASN A 37 9.99 9.96 8.70
CA ASN A 37 9.33 10.28 9.98
C ASN A 37 8.02 9.51 10.17
N PHE A 38 7.39 9.05 9.08
CA PHE A 38 6.06 8.46 9.09
C PHE A 38 6.03 6.97 8.77
N PHE A 39 6.95 6.46 7.95
CA PHE A 39 6.99 5.06 7.55
C PHE A 39 8.11 4.30 8.27
N SER A 40 7.96 2.97 8.39
CA SER A 40 8.98 2.11 9.03
C SER A 40 10.21 1.97 8.17
N ASP A 41 10.00 1.87 6.85
CA ASP A 41 11.04 1.74 5.84
C ASP A 41 10.68 2.60 4.62
N VAL A 42 11.66 3.30 4.06
CA VAL A 42 11.49 4.19 2.91
C VAL A 42 12.61 3.94 1.92
N GLY A 43 12.26 3.29 0.81
CA GLY A 43 13.11 3.18 -0.36
C GLY A 43 12.96 4.40 -1.27
N SER A 44 14.02 4.81 -1.97
CA SER A 44 13.94 5.88 -2.97
C SER A 44 14.75 5.57 -4.22
N CYS A 45 14.20 5.91 -5.38
CA CYS A 45 14.80 5.74 -6.68
C CYS A 45 14.70 7.03 -7.49
N PHE A 46 15.62 7.20 -8.43
CA PHE A 46 15.70 8.39 -9.29
C PHE A 46 15.23 8.10 -10.73
N ASN A 47 14.81 6.91 -11.05
CA ASN A 47 14.29 6.53 -12.36
C ASN A 47 13.41 5.28 -12.28
N GLY A 48 12.62 5.05 -13.33
CA GLY A 48 11.65 3.94 -13.37
C GLY A 48 12.28 2.55 -13.42
N ALA A 49 13.47 2.39 -14.03
CA ALA A 49 14.13 1.08 -14.14
C ALA A 49 14.62 0.60 -12.78
N ASP A 50 15.36 1.44 -12.04
CA ASP A 50 15.81 1.13 -10.68
C ASP A 50 14.62 0.94 -9.73
N ALA A 51 13.53 1.68 -9.96
CA ALA A 51 12.32 1.57 -9.17
C ALA A 51 11.66 0.19 -9.31
N LEU A 52 11.60 -0.40 -10.50
CA LEU A 52 11.07 -1.75 -10.69
C LEU A 52 11.93 -2.81 -10.00
N GLU A 53 13.25 -2.66 -10.06
CA GLU A 53 14.16 -3.57 -9.36
C GLU A 53 13.97 -3.48 -7.84
N MET A 54 13.92 -2.25 -7.30
CA MET A 54 13.66 -2.00 -5.89
C MET A 54 12.28 -2.50 -5.47
N TYR A 55 11.25 -2.27 -6.28
CA TYR A 55 9.90 -2.73 -6.03
C TYR A 55 9.82 -4.24 -5.81
N ASN A 56 10.48 -5.02 -6.68
CA ASN A 56 10.51 -6.47 -6.57
C ASN A 56 11.21 -6.98 -5.29
N LYS A 57 12.24 -6.25 -4.83
CA LYS A 57 12.98 -6.59 -3.61
C LYS A 57 12.24 -6.16 -2.34
N MET A 58 11.73 -4.93 -2.33
CA MET A 58 11.15 -4.30 -1.15
C MET A 58 9.69 -4.67 -0.92
N LYS A 59 8.90 -4.83 -1.99
CA LYS A 59 7.44 -5.05 -1.96
C LYS A 59 6.74 -4.05 -1.03
N PRO A 60 6.84 -2.74 -1.30
CA PRO A 60 6.36 -1.70 -0.40
C PRO A 60 4.84 -1.73 -0.25
N ASP A 61 4.33 -1.27 0.90
CA ASP A 61 2.89 -1.12 1.12
C ASP A 61 2.30 0.00 0.24
N VAL A 62 3.07 1.07 -0.02
CA VAL A 62 2.67 2.19 -0.86
C VAL A 62 3.82 2.68 -1.74
N VAL A 63 3.51 3.03 -2.98
CA VAL A 63 4.44 3.64 -3.94
C VAL A 63 4.01 5.07 -4.21
N PHE A 64 4.94 6.00 -4.06
CA PHE A 64 4.80 7.40 -4.45
C PHE A 64 5.66 7.63 -5.70
N VAL A 65 5.06 8.14 -6.76
CA VAL A 65 5.75 8.27 -8.04
C VAL A 65 5.47 9.63 -8.69
N ASP A 66 6.53 10.31 -9.17
CA ASP A 66 6.33 11.44 -10.08
C ASP A 66 5.97 10.93 -11.48
N ILE A 67 5.09 11.64 -12.15
CA ILE A 67 4.73 11.35 -13.55
C ILE A 67 5.89 11.69 -14.48
N ILE A 68 6.49 12.87 -14.30
CA ILE A 68 7.47 13.42 -15.23
C ILE A 68 8.86 12.98 -14.79
N MET A 69 9.38 11.96 -15.43
CA MET A 69 10.74 11.46 -15.21
C MET A 69 11.41 11.14 -16.54
N ALA A 70 12.72 11.21 -16.58
CA ALA A 70 13.48 10.85 -17.76
C ALA A 70 13.45 9.34 -18.05
N GLY A 71 13.29 8.95 -19.30
CA GLY A 71 13.21 7.55 -19.71
C GLY A 71 11.84 6.94 -19.45
N MET A 72 11.73 6.03 -18.50
CA MET A 72 10.44 5.46 -18.08
C MET A 72 9.72 6.45 -17.18
N ASP A 73 8.61 6.99 -17.65
CA ASP A 73 7.80 7.91 -16.86
C ASP A 73 6.99 7.18 -15.76
N GLY A 74 6.37 7.98 -14.85
CA GLY A 74 5.67 7.40 -13.71
C GLY A 74 4.39 6.65 -14.07
N ILE A 75 3.79 6.95 -15.22
CA ILE A 75 2.57 6.27 -15.70
C ILE A 75 2.95 4.87 -16.19
N GLU A 76 4.00 4.77 -17.01
CA GLU A 76 4.50 3.48 -17.50
C GLU A 76 5.01 2.61 -16.33
N LEU A 77 5.75 3.20 -15.37
CA LEU A 77 6.15 2.52 -14.15
C LEU A 77 4.93 1.99 -13.38
N SER A 78 3.91 2.81 -13.21
CA SER A 78 2.66 2.43 -12.54
C SER A 78 1.96 1.27 -13.24
N ARG A 79 1.94 1.27 -14.57
CA ARG A 79 1.38 0.18 -15.40
C ARG A 79 2.13 -1.13 -15.16
N GLN A 80 3.46 -1.09 -15.13
CA GLN A 80 4.29 -2.27 -14.88
C GLN A 80 4.13 -2.80 -13.44
N ILE A 81 4.10 -1.92 -12.43
CA ILE A 81 3.81 -2.31 -11.06
C ILE A 81 2.42 -2.93 -10.95
N ARG A 82 1.41 -2.36 -11.63
CA ARG A 82 0.05 -2.87 -11.64
C ARG A 82 -0.06 -4.26 -12.28
N ALA A 83 0.75 -4.54 -13.29
CA ALA A 83 0.84 -5.87 -13.90
C ALA A 83 1.43 -6.91 -12.94
N ILE A 84 2.38 -6.52 -12.08
CA ILE A 84 2.97 -7.38 -11.05
C ILE A 84 2.01 -7.56 -9.87
N ASN A 85 1.38 -6.47 -9.40
CA ASN A 85 0.47 -6.46 -8.26
C ASN A 85 -0.75 -5.58 -8.55
N PRO A 86 -1.88 -6.17 -8.96
CA PRO A 86 -3.10 -5.43 -9.29
C PRO A 86 -3.67 -4.61 -8.12
N THR A 87 -3.30 -4.93 -6.88
CA THR A 87 -3.80 -4.26 -5.67
C THR A 87 -2.79 -3.33 -5.02
N GLN A 88 -1.64 -3.06 -5.65
CA GLN A 88 -0.64 -2.15 -5.12
C GLN A 88 -1.23 -0.75 -4.92
N ILE A 89 -0.98 -0.13 -3.77
CA ILE A 89 -1.33 1.28 -3.57
C ILE A 89 -0.27 2.13 -4.27
N ILE A 90 -0.70 2.88 -5.27
CA ILE A 90 0.13 3.80 -6.05
C ILE A 90 -0.46 5.19 -5.93
N ILE A 91 0.36 6.14 -5.52
CA ILE A 91 -0.01 7.55 -5.37
C ILE A 91 0.92 8.37 -6.24
N VAL A 92 0.34 9.12 -7.14
CA VAL A 92 1.08 10.03 -8.02
C VAL A 92 1.31 11.35 -7.31
N ILE A 93 2.55 11.83 -7.33
CA ILE A 93 2.96 13.14 -6.82
C ILE A 93 3.59 13.91 -7.98
N SER A 94 2.93 14.92 -8.54
CA SER A 94 3.44 15.61 -9.70
C SER A 94 3.19 17.11 -9.67
N ALA A 95 4.08 17.87 -10.30
CA ALA A 95 3.89 19.30 -10.58
C ALA A 95 2.98 19.54 -11.81
N SER A 96 2.75 18.51 -12.62
CA SER A 96 1.97 18.62 -13.85
C SER A 96 0.48 18.83 -13.57
N ASN A 97 -0.10 19.78 -14.29
CA ASN A 97 -1.55 20.00 -14.42
C ASN A 97 -2.10 19.46 -15.74
N ASP A 98 -1.32 18.62 -16.41
CA ASP A 98 -1.70 18.04 -17.69
C ASP A 98 -2.86 17.06 -17.49
N ILE A 99 -4.02 17.42 -18.02
CA ILE A 99 -5.26 16.65 -17.87
C ILE A 99 -5.13 15.29 -18.56
N GLU A 100 -4.39 15.21 -19.68
CA GLU A 100 -4.19 13.94 -20.39
C GLU A 100 -3.40 12.96 -19.52
N LYS A 101 -2.31 13.40 -18.89
CA LYS A 101 -1.51 12.58 -17.98
C LYS A 101 -2.28 12.18 -16.71
N ILE A 102 -3.08 13.08 -16.18
CA ILE A 102 -3.96 12.76 -15.04
C ILE A 102 -4.98 11.69 -15.44
N SER A 103 -5.63 11.84 -16.60
CA SER A 103 -6.59 10.87 -17.13
C SER A 103 -5.94 9.50 -17.35
N GLU A 104 -4.77 9.46 -18.00
CA GLU A 104 -4.03 8.23 -18.23
C GLU A 104 -3.62 7.54 -16.90
N SER A 105 -3.21 8.31 -15.89
CA SER A 105 -2.90 7.74 -14.57
C SER A 105 -4.11 7.08 -13.92
N ILE A 106 -5.31 7.67 -14.09
CA ILE A 106 -6.57 7.09 -13.61
C ILE A 106 -6.89 5.78 -14.35
N GLU A 107 -6.69 5.73 -15.66
CA GLU A 107 -6.90 4.51 -16.47
C GLU A 107 -5.97 3.36 -16.04
N VAL A 108 -4.73 3.68 -15.70
CA VAL A 108 -3.78 2.72 -15.12
C VAL A 108 -4.21 2.23 -13.73
N GLY A 109 -5.12 2.96 -13.08
CA GLY A 109 -5.66 2.64 -11.78
C GLY A 109 -4.79 3.08 -10.61
N VAL A 110 -4.15 4.27 -10.71
CA VAL A 110 -3.52 4.89 -9.53
C VAL A 110 -4.59 5.22 -8.49
N ASN A 111 -4.22 5.13 -7.22
CA ASN A 111 -5.18 5.27 -6.13
C ASN A 111 -5.45 6.73 -5.74
N SER A 112 -4.48 7.62 -5.98
CA SER A 112 -4.61 9.05 -5.67
C SER A 112 -3.59 9.86 -6.46
N PHE A 113 -3.89 11.15 -6.62
CA PHE A 113 -3.02 12.14 -7.25
C PHE A 113 -2.82 13.32 -6.29
N ILE A 114 -1.57 13.77 -6.13
CA ILE A 114 -1.21 14.90 -5.29
C ILE A 114 -0.37 15.88 -6.08
N GLN A 115 -0.84 17.10 -6.14
CA GLN A 115 -0.11 18.17 -6.83
C GLN A 115 0.98 18.77 -5.95
N LYS A 116 2.19 18.87 -6.49
CA LYS A 116 3.30 19.66 -5.90
C LYS A 116 2.97 21.16 -5.92
N PRO A 117 3.38 22.00 -4.95
CA PRO A 117 4.19 21.62 -3.79
C PRO A 117 3.38 20.89 -2.72
N ILE A 118 4.04 20.01 -1.98
CA ILE A 118 3.45 19.25 -0.88
C ILE A 118 3.78 19.96 0.42
N ASP A 119 2.78 20.57 1.03
CA ASP A 119 2.87 21.17 2.37
C ASP A 119 2.51 20.17 3.47
N THR A 120 2.70 20.57 4.73
CA THR A 120 2.39 19.71 5.89
C THR A 120 0.93 19.25 5.93
N LYS A 121 -0.01 20.09 5.50
CA LYS A 121 -1.44 19.73 5.46
C LYS A 121 -1.69 18.61 4.47
N LYS A 122 -1.14 18.74 3.27
CA LYS A 122 -1.24 17.70 2.22
C LYS A 122 -0.59 16.39 2.66
N ILE A 123 0.52 16.45 3.42
CA ILE A 123 1.14 15.23 3.98
C ILE A 123 0.19 14.53 4.95
N ILE A 124 -0.44 15.26 5.86
CA ILE A 124 -1.39 14.69 6.82
C ILE A 124 -2.60 14.06 6.09
N GLU A 125 -3.18 14.77 5.15
CA GLU A 125 -4.30 14.27 4.32
C GLU A 125 -3.90 13.01 3.54
N LEU A 126 -2.68 12.99 3.01
CA LEU A 126 -2.09 11.84 2.33
C LEU A 126 -1.99 10.63 3.26
N LEU A 127 -1.43 10.79 4.45
CA LEU A 127 -1.25 9.70 5.40
C LEU A 127 -2.60 9.13 5.88
N ILE A 128 -3.60 9.96 6.09
CA ILE A 128 -4.97 9.54 6.38
C ILE A 128 -5.52 8.69 5.23
N SER A 129 -5.35 9.16 4.00
CA SER A 129 -5.79 8.46 2.80
C SER A 129 -5.09 7.09 2.64
N VAL A 130 -3.77 7.04 2.85
CA VAL A 130 -3.00 5.78 2.82
C VAL A 130 -3.54 4.77 3.83
N ILE A 131 -3.77 5.17 5.08
CA ILE A 131 -4.31 4.28 6.11
C ILE A 131 -5.70 3.78 5.71
N ALA A 132 -6.57 4.66 5.19
CA ALA A 132 -7.91 4.27 4.74
C ALA A 132 -7.83 3.23 3.60
N MET A 133 -6.93 3.43 2.63
CA MET A 133 -6.71 2.49 1.52
C MET A 133 -6.20 1.13 2.02
N ILE A 134 -5.20 1.11 2.92
CA ILE A 134 -4.65 -0.11 3.52
C ILE A 134 -5.73 -0.86 4.31
N THR A 135 -6.52 -0.15 5.10
CA THR A 135 -7.60 -0.74 5.88
C THR A 135 -8.68 -1.35 4.98
N LYS A 136 -9.05 -0.65 3.91
CA LYS A 136 -10.00 -1.16 2.91
C LYS A 136 -9.44 -2.39 2.20
N LYS A 137 -8.17 -2.39 1.79
CA LYS A 137 -7.49 -3.53 1.16
C LYS A 137 -7.54 -4.75 2.08
N LYS A 138 -7.13 -4.62 3.35
CA LYS A 138 -7.19 -5.72 4.33
C LYS A 138 -8.61 -6.25 4.52
N LYS A 139 -9.64 -5.39 4.52
CA LYS A 139 -11.04 -5.80 4.64
C LYS A 139 -11.54 -6.58 3.42
N ILE A 140 -11.03 -6.28 2.22
CA ILE A 140 -11.38 -7.00 1.00
C ILE A 140 -10.70 -8.37 0.95
N GLU A 141 -9.47 -8.47 1.47
CA GLU A 141 -8.71 -9.73 1.56
C GLU A 141 -9.31 -10.71 2.58
N THR A 142 -10.11 -10.22 3.53
CA THR A 142 -10.82 -11.03 4.51
C THR A 142 -12.31 -11.05 4.23
N LYS A 143 -12.81 -12.07 3.52
CA LYS A 143 -14.25 -12.34 3.45
C LYS A 143 -14.67 -13.14 4.67
N THR A 144 -15.63 -12.61 5.44
CA THR A 144 -16.25 -13.36 6.53
C THR A 144 -17.37 -14.22 5.93
N PHE A 145 -17.33 -15.52 6.17
CA PHE A 145 -18.42 -16.45 5.88
C PHE A 145 -18.73 -17.26 7.13
N SER A 146 -19.98 -17.64 7.28
CA SER A 146 -20.41 -18.52 8.38
C SER A 146 -20.56 -19.93 7.85
N ILE A 147 -19.98 -20.90 8.56
CA ILE A 147 -20.12 -22.32 8.25
C ILE A 147 -20.91 -22.96 9.41
N SER A 148 -21.93 -23.72 9.06
CA SER A 148 -22.55 -24.67 10.00
C SER A 148 -21.82 -25.99 9.89
N LEU A 149 -21.21 -26.44 10.98
CA LEU A 149 -20.52 -27.72 11.03
C LEU A 149 -21.42 -28.75 11.74
N PRO A 150 -21.44 -30.01 11.29
CA PRO A 150 -21.93 -31.12 12.09
C PRO A 150 -21.22 -31.15 13.45
N LEU A 151 -21.92 -31.65 14.51
CA LEU A 151 -21.42 -31.56 15.88
C LEU A 151 -20.10 -32.30 16.09
N ASP A 152 -19.94 -33.47 15.49
CA ASP A 152 -18.73 -34.29 15.51
C ASP A 152 -17.51 -33.53 14.90
N LEU A 153 -17.72 -32.86 13.78
CA LEU A 153 -16.69 -32.09 13.12
C LEU A 153 -16.35 -30.80 13.91
N TYR A 154 -17.36 -30.20 14.54
CA TYR A 154 -17.15 -29.06 15.43
C TYR A 154 -16.30 -29.42 16.64
N GLU A 155 -16.57 -30.61 17.26
CA GLU A 155 -15.77 -31.11 18.38
C GLU A 155 -14.32 -31.37 17.97
N THR A 156 -14.08 -32.00 16.81
CA THR A 156 -12.74 -32.22 16.26
C THR A 156 -11.97 -30.92 16.07
N VAL A 157 -12.61 -29.89 15.47
CA VAL A 157 -12.00 -28.56 15.28
C VAL A 157 -11.71 -27.91 16.64
N ASN A 158 -12.59 -28.07 17.61
CA ASN A 158 -12.44 -27.49 18.96
C ASN A 158 -11.29 -28.14 19.75
N GLU A 159 -11.14 -29.45 19.66
CA GLU A 159 -10.04 -30.18 20.29
C GLU A 159 -8.69 -29.84 19.62
N GLY A 160 -8.62 -29.82 18.30
CA GLY A 160 -7.43 -29.43 17.58
C GLY A 160 -7.00 -27.99 17.89
N ALA A 161 -7.95 -27.05 17.97
CA ALA A 161 -7.68 -25.67 18.34
C ALA A 161 -7.08 -25.52 19.74
N LYS A 162 -7.60 -26.32 20.71
CA LYS A 162 -7.08 -26.37 22.08
C LYS A 162 -5.68 -26.98 22.13
N ALA A 163 -5.48 -28.12 21.45
CA ALA A 163 -4.21 -28.84 21.45
C ALA A 163 -3.06 -27.97 20.86
N GLU A 164 -3.34 -27.22 19.84
CA GLU A 164 -2.33 -26.35 19.17
C GLU A 164 -2.31 -24.90 19.69
N SER A 165 -3.17 -24.55 20.66
CA SER A 165 -3.29 -23.17 21.20
C SER A 165 -3.57 -22.11 20.14
N ILE A 166 -4.37 -22.45 19.11
CA ILE A 166 -4.76 -21.56 18.03
C ILE A 166 -6.28 -21.40 17.93
N SER A 167 -6.76 -20.46 17.13
CA SER A 167 -8.20 -20.28 16.96
C SER A 167 -8.82 -21.38 16.11
N LYS A 168 -10.11 -21.69 16.33
CA LYS A 168 -10.89 -22.62 15.49
C LYS A 168 -10.85 -22.21 14.01
N ASN A 169 -10.93 -20.90 13.73
CA ASN A 169 -10.82 -20.37 12.37
C ASN A 169 -9.47 -20.71 11.74
N ALA A 170 -8.38 -20.69 12.50
CA ALA A 170 -7.05 -21.05 12.00
C ALA A 170 -6.98 -22.52 11.57
N ILE A 171 -7.59 -23.43 12.34
CA ILE A 171 -7.69 -24.86 11.97
C ILE A 171 -8.48 -25.02 10.67
N ILE A 172 -9.65 -24.37 10.58
CA ILE A 172 -10.51 -24.46 9.39
C ILE A 172 -9.80 -23.91 8.17
N ILE A 173 -9.14 -22.75 8.28
CA ILE A 173 -8.39 -22.13 7.17
C ILE A 173 -7.24 -23.04 6.72
N ARG A 174 -6.51 -23.67 7.67
CA ARG A 174 -5.45 -24.61 7.33
C ARG A 174 -6.00 -25.82 6.56
N ALA A 175 -7.04 -26.45 7.07
CA ALA A 175 -7.68 -27.60 6.41
C ALA A 175 -8.17 -27.27 5.00
N LEU A 176 -8.75 -26.06 4.80
CA LEU A 176 -9.17 -25.60 3.47
C LEU A 176 -7.97 -25.39 2.53
N ARG A 177 -6.84 -24.85 3.00
CA ARG A 177 -5.63 -24.68 2.19
C ARG A 177 -4.97 -25.99 1.81
N ASP A 178 -5.05 -26.99 2.68
CA ASP A 178 -4.49 -28.33 2.41
C ASP A 178 -5.37 -29.11 1.43
N PHE A 179 -6.63 -28.72 1.26
CA PHE A 179 -7.58 -29.37 0.37
C PHE A 179 -7.53 -28.82 -1.07
N PHE A 180 -7.15 -27.54 -1.28
CA PHE A 180 -7.06 -26.87 -2.57
C PHE A 180 -5.62 -26.58 -2.97
#